data_fe492fa358108bef99b108d7406b80ef
#
_entry.id   fe492fa358108bef99b108d7406b80ef
#
_cell.length_a   1.000
_cell.length_b   1.000
_cell.length_c   1.000
_cell.angle_alpha   90.00
_cell.angle_beta   90.00
_cell.angle_gamma   90.00
#
_symmetry.space_group_name_H-M   'P 1'
#
loop_
_entity.id
_entity.type
_entity.pdbx_description
1 polymer ?
#
loop_
_entity_poly.entity_id
_entity_poly.type
_entity_poly.pdbx_seq_one_letter_code
_entity_poly.pdbx_strand_id
1 'polypeptide(L)'
;MKLKLHHINLCSTNVEAMDRFYRDVLTLGDEKPSELPPLNQGKGLVGDVSFVTDGAIQMHLTPKDVLNSFKSGQVVNPLERGHIAYRTDDIEAFMKHLDEQGIPYSDWGSDAVKGWHQVFFYDPDGNVIEVHQIVNT
;
A
#
# COMPACT_ATOMS: atom_id res chain seq x y z
N MET A 1 -9.72 -16.36 -8.07
CA MET A 1 -8.93 -15.38 -7.29
C MET A 1 -7.51 -15.38 -7.78
N LYS A 2 -7.07 -14.28 -8.38
CA LYS A 2 -5.70 -14.12 -8.87
C LYS A 2 -5.03 -12.98 -8.12
N LEU A 3 -3.76 -13.15 -7.78
CA LEU A 3 -2.94 -12.13 -7.16
C LEU A 3 -1.85 -11.71 -8.12
N LYS A 4 -1.69 -10.41 -8.30
CA LYS A 4 -0.63 -9.84 -9.13
C LYS A 4 0.14 -8.82 -8.30
N LEU A 5 1.46 -8.94 -8.28
CA LEU A 5 2.30 -7.94 -7.61
C LEU A 5 2.06 -6.59 -8.25
N HIS A 6 1.71 -5.59 -7.45
CA HIS A 6 1.36 -4.27 -7.93
C HIS A 6 2.38 -3.21 -7.53
N HIS A 7 2.72 -3.14 -6.25
CA HIS A 7 3.68 -2.14 -5.80
C HIS A 7 4.42 -2.57 -4.54
N ILE A 8 5.53 -1.90 -4.30
CA ILE A 8 6.27 -1.97 -3.06
C ILE A 8 6.21 -0.57 -2.45
N ASN A 9 5.80 -0.47 -1.19
CA ASN A 9 5.77 0.77 -0.45
C ASN A 9 6.92 0.80 0.54
N LEU A 10 7.71 1.86 0.53
CA LEU A 10 8.77 2.10 1.51
C LEU A 10 8.46 3.39 2.25
N CYS A 11 8.48 3.33 3.57
CA CYS A 11 8.22 4.47 4.42
C CYS A 11 9.53 5.13 4.86
N SER A 12 9.53 6.46 4.90
CA SER A 12 10.74 7.23 5.21
C SER A 12 10.39 8.47 6.01
N THR A 13 11.34 8.91 6.83
CA THR A 13 11.25 10.21 7.49
C THR A 13 11.68 11.34 6.54
N ASN A 14 12.16 11.01 5.34
CA ASN A 14 12.56 11.99 4.34
C ASN A 14 12.23 11.45 2.93
N VAL A 15 10.97 11.60 2.54
CA VAL A 15 10.49 11.12 1.23
C VAL A 15 11.19 11.82 0.08
N GLU A 16 11.52 13.11 0.23
CA GLU A 16 12.22 13.85 -0.82
C GLU A 16 13.60 13.26 -1.11
N ALA A 17 14.36 12.89 -0.09
CA ALA A 17 15.65 12.25 -0.27
C ALA A 17 15.50 10.87 -0.90
N MET A 18 14.47 10.12 -0.53
CA MET A 18 14.16 8.82 -1.14
C MET A 18 13.81 8.99 -2.61
N ASP A 19 12.99 9.98 -2.94
CA ASP A 19 12.61 10.29 -4.32
C ASP A 19 13.85 10.57 -5.18
N ARG A 20 14.75 11.44 -4.70
CA ARG A 20 15.99 11.75 -5.42
C ARG A 20 16.86 10.51 -5.60
N PHE A 21 16.99 9.68 -4.59
CA PHE A 21 17.81 8.47 -4.68
C PHE A 21 17.28 7.51 -5.77
N TYR A 22 15.98 7.22 -5.73
CA TYR A 22 15.41 6.28 -6.69
C TYR A 22 15.40 6.83 -8.11
N ARG A 23 15.27 8.14 -8.28
CA ARG A 23 15.35 8.76 -9.61
C ARG A 23 16.76 8.93 -10.12
N ASP A 24 17.67 9.44 -9.30
CA ASP A 24 19.01 9.82 -9.76
C ASP A 24 19.98 8.65 -9.76
N VAL A 25 19.91 7.78 -8.77
CA VAL A 25 20.82 6.63 -8.64
C VAL A 25 20.29 5.42 -9.39
N LEU A 26 19.02 5.09 -9.20
CA LEU A 26 18.40 3.92 -9.85
C LEU A 26 17.76 4.25 -11.19
N THR A 27 17.69 5.51 -11.56
CA THR A 27 17.14 5.99 -12.84
C THR A 27 15.68 5.61 -13.07
N LEU A 28 14.88 5.49 -12.00
CA LEU A 28 13.45 5.23 -12.13
C LEU A 28 12.72 6.48 -12.60
N GLY A 29 11.62 6.29 -13.30
CA GLY A 29 10.81 7.36 -13.84
C GLY A 29 9.47 7.52 -13.14
N ASP A 30 8.66 8.45 -13.65
CA ASP A 30 7.33 8.69 -13.14
C ASP A 30 6.37 7.57 -13.56
N GLU A 31 5.47 7.18 -12.66
CA GLU A 31 4.34 6.38 -13.03
C GLU A 31 3.36 7.22 -13.84
N LYS A 32 2.62 6.58 -14.75
CA LYS A 32 1.60 7.27 -15.55
C LYS A 32 0.50 7.81 -14.63
N PRO A 33 0.03 9.05 -14.86
CA PRO A 33 -1.04 9.62 -14.02
C PRO A 33 -2.29 8.74 -13.93
N SER A 34 -2.63 8.02 -15.00
CA SER A 34 -3.79 7.11 -15.02
C SER A 34 -3.62 5.89 -14.12
N GLU A 35 -2.38 5.57 -13.71
CA GLU A 35 -2.08 4.42 -12.87
C GLU A 35 -1.86 4.80 -11.40
N LEU A 36 -1.93 6.10 -11.08
CA LEU A 36 -1.74 6.57 -9.71
C LEU A 36 -3.02 6.38 -8.90
N PRO A 37 -2.90 5.93 -7.64
CA PRO A 37 -4.06 5.81 -6.77
C PRO A 37 -4.57 7.19 -6.34
N PRO A 38 -5.88 7.43 -6.35
CA PRO A 38 -6.43 8.61 -5.69
C PRO A 38 -6.33 8.45 -4.17
N LEU A 39 -5.79 9.44 -3.47
CA LEU A 39 -5.54 9.37 -2.03
C LEU A 39 -6.62 10.10 -1.25
N ASN A 40 -7.08 9.49 -0.16
CA ASN A 40 -8.00 10.10 0.79
C ASN A 40 -7.18 10.87 1.84
N GLN A 41 -7.27 12.17 1.82
CA GLN A 41 -6.56 13.04 2.74
C GLN A 41 -7.06 12.85 4.17
N GLY A 42 -6.13 12.79 5.12
CA GLY A 42 -6.44 12.71 6.54
C GLY A 42 -6.80 11.33 7.07
N LYS A 43 -6.77 10.31 6.22
CA LYS A 43 -7.04 8.94 6.63
C LYS A 43 -5.90 8.02 6.21
N GLY A 44 -5.06 7.65 7.16
CA GLY A 44 -4.00 6.68 6.97
C GLY A 44 -2.72 7.23 6.36
N LEU A 45 -2.80 8.17 5.42
CA LEU A 45 -1.63 8.78 4.80
C LEU A 45 -1.49 10.23 5.25
N VAL A 46 -0.25 10.62 5.57
CA VAL A 46 0.07 11.97 6.06
C VAL A 46 1.28 12.47 5.28
N GLY A 47 1.19 13.71 4.75
CA GLY A 47 2.28 14.35 4.01
C GLY A 47 2.34 13.94 2.54
N ASP A 48 3.42 14.33 1.89
CA ASP A 48 3.62 14.09 0.46
C ASP A 48 4.11 12.66 0.20
N VAL A 49 3.65 12.09 -0.91
CA VAL A 49 4.08 10.78 -1.35
C VAL A 49 4.73 10.89 -2.72
N SER A 50 5.62 9.95 -3.05
CA SER A 50 6.23 9.86 -4.37
C SER A 50 5.92 8.50 -4.99
N PHE A 51 5.62 8.50 -6.29
CA PHE A 51 5.36 7.28 -7.06
C PHE A 51 6.38 7.20 -8.18
N VAL A 52 7.23 6.19 -8.13
CA VAL A 52 8.22 5.93 -9.18
C VAL A 52 8.04 4.52 -9.72
N THR A 53 8.60 4.24 -10.89
CA THR A 53 8.44 2.93 -11.52
C THR A 53 9.64 2.60 -12.41
N ASP A 54 9.90 1.29 -12.56
CA ASP A 54 10.82 0.77 -13.57
C ASP A 54 10.08 0.45 -14.89
N GLY A 55 8.79 0.75 -14.96
CA GLY A 55 7.93 0.44 -16.10
C GLY A 55 7.06 -0.80 -15.90
N ALA A 56 7.33 -1.60 -14.89
CA ALA A 56 6.57 -2.83 -14.60
C ALA A 56 5.90 -2.77 -13.22
N ILE A 57 6.66 -2.43 -12.18
CA ILE A 57 6.18 -2.38 -10.80
C ILE A 57 6.24 -0.94 -10.30
N GLN A 58 5.20 -0.51 -9.58
CA GLN A 58 5.22 0.79 -8.91
C GLN A 58 6.01 0.70 -7.61
N MET A 59 6.66 1.78 -7.24
CA MET A 59 7.18 1.99 -5.89
C MET A 59 6.51 3.22 -5.31
N HIS A 60 5.94 3.08 -4.13
CA HIS A 60 5.34 4.17 -3.39
C HIS A 60 6.28 4.55 -2.26
N LEU A 61 6.72 5.80 -2.25
CA LEU A 61 7.58 6.35 -1.23
C LEU A 61 6.72 7.26 -0.37
N THR A 62 6.51 6.86 0.89
CA THR A 62 5.51 7.50 1.75
C THR A 62 6.13 7.94 3.07
N PRO A 63 5.54 8.94 3.74
CA PRO A 63 5.99 9.33 5.07
C PRO A 63 5.80 8.20 6.07
N LYS A 64 6.81 8.01 6.92
CA LYS A 64 6.70 7.10 8.05
C LYS A 64 5.71 7.66 9.06
N ASP A 65 4.76 6.84 9.49
CA ASP A 65 3.78 7.22 10.49
C ASP A 65 3.60 6.11 11.52
N VAL A 66 4.39 6.17 12.58
CA VAL A 66 4.35 5.15 13.65
C VAL A 66 3.04 5.22 14.46
N LEU A 67 2.28 6.30 14.33
CA LEU A 67 1.01 6.49 15.03
C LEU A 67 -0.20 6.14 14.15
N ASN A 68 0.04 5.61 12.96
CA ASN A 68 -1.06 5.34 12.03
C ASN A 68 -2.14 4.45 12.62
N SER A 69 -1.78 3.42 13.38
CA SER A 69 -2.76 2.54 14.00
C SER A 69 -3.67 3.26 14.98
N PHE A 70 -3.14 4.21 15.76
CA PHE A 70 -3.96 5.04 16.64
C PHE A 70 -4.92 5.94 15.87
N LYS A 71 -4.44 6.57 14.79
CA LYS A 71 -5.24 7.49 13.99
C LYS A 71 -6.32 6.79 13.20
N SER A 72 -6.00 5.62 12.63
CA SER A 72 -6.91 4.88 11.75
C SER A 72 -7.83 3.92 12.51
N GLY A 73 -7.45 3.53 13.72
CA GLY A 73 -8.16 2.48 14.46
C GLY A 73 -7.85 1.08 13.93
N GLN A 74 -6.88 0.94 13.04
CA GLN A 74 -6.49 -0.35 12.44
C GLN A 74 -5.28 -0.93 13.17
N VAL A 75 -5.30 -2.23 13.42
CA VAL A 75 -4.21 -2.89 14.15
C VAL A 75 -2.93 -2.94 13.33
N VAL A 76 -3.03 -3.31 12.06
CA VAL A 76 -1.87 -3.37 11.19
C VAL A 76 -1.51 -1.98 10.72
N ASN A 77 -0.24 -1.58 10.92
CA ASN A 77 0.27 -0.29 10.49
C ASN A 77 1.05 -0.44 9.18
N PRO A 78 0.48 -0.01 8.04
CA PRO A 78 1.17 -0.14 6.74
C PRO A 78 2.20 0.96 6.50
N LEU A 79 2.33 1.94 7.39
CA LEU A 79 3.17 3.12 7.20
C LEU A 79 4.32 3.21 8.22
N GLU A 80 4.67 2.14 8.90
CA GLU A 80 5.83 2.14 9.78
C GLU A 80 7.11 1.85 9.00
N ARG A 81 7.16 0.73 8.28
CA ARG A 81 8.31 0.33 7.45
C ARG A 81 7.97 0.33 5.97
N GLY A 82 6.75 -0.02 5.66
CA GLY A 82 6.25 -0.21 4.32
C GLY A 82 5.58 -1.55 4.18
N HIS A 83 5.27 -1.91 2.95
CA HIS A 83 4.54 -3.14 2.66
C HIS A 83 4.74 -3.57 1.20
N ILE A 84 4.41 -4.81 0.93
CA ILE A 84 4.36 -5.37 -0.43
C ILE A 84 2.89 -5.54 -0.78
N ALA A 85 2.47 -5.05 -1.93
CA ALA A 85 1.07 -5.03 -2.31
C ALA A 85 0.79 -5.87 -3.55
N TYR A 86 -0.28 -6.66 -3.45
CA TYR A 86 -0.82 -7.44 -4.55
C TYR A 86 -2.21 -6.94 -4.91
N ARG A 87 -2.54 -6.97 -6.18
CA ARG A 87 -3.90 -6.68 -6.67
C ARG A 87 -4.62 -7.97 -6.96
N THR A 88 -5.89 -8.04 -6.59
CA THR A 88 -6.76 -9.18 -6.88
C THR A 88 -7.98 -8.72 -7.67
N ASP A 89 -8.63 -9.65 -8.33
CA ASP A 89 -9.90 -9.45 -9.00
C ASP A 89 -11.11 -9.79 -8.11
N ASP A 90 -10.86 -10.32 -6.91
CA ASP A 90 -11.95 -10.71 -5.97
C ASP A 90 -11.48 -10.64 -4.53
N ILE A 91 -11.62 -9.44 -3.94
CA ILE A 91 -11.18 -9.20 -2.55
C ILE A 91 -12.04 -9.96 -1.54
N GLU A 92 -13.32 -10.16 -1.83
CA GLU A 92 -14.19 -10.91 -0.93
C GLU A 92 -13.76 -12.36 -0.84
N ALA A 93 -13.45 -13.00 -1.98
CA ALA A 93 -12.92 -14.35 -1.99
C ALA A 93 -11.59 -14.43 -1.26
N PHE A 94 -10.74 -13.41 -1.39
CA PHE A 94 -9.46 -13.39 -0.72
C PHE A 94 -9.62 -13.27 0.80
N MET A 95 -10.49 -12.39 1.28
CA MET A 95 -10.77 -12.27 2.72
C MET A 95 -11.31 -13.58 3.30
N LYS A 96 -12.20 -14.26 2.56
CA LYS A 96 -12.70 -15.57 2.96
C LYS A 96 -11.55 -16.58 3.05
N HIS A 97 -10.64 -16.54 2.10
CA HIS A 97 -9.46 -17.42 2.10
C HIS A 97 -8.57 -17.16 3.32
N LEU A 98 -8.36 -15.88 3.69
CA LEU A 98 -7.62 -15.55 4.92
C LEU A 98 -8.31 -16.13 6.16
N ASP A 99 -9.64 -16.01 6.23
CA ASP A 99 -10.40 -16.58 7.35
C ASP A 99 -10.23 -18.10 7.42
N GLU A 100 -10.30 -18.78 6.27
CA GLU A 100 -10.13 -20.24 6.19
C GLU A 100 -8.73 -20.67 6.60
N GLN A 101 -7.73 -19.86 6.33
CA GLN A 101 -6.34 -20.12 6.69
C GLN A 101 -6.01 -19.67 8.13
N GLY A 102 -6.96 -19.06 8.82
CA GLY A 102 -6.74 -18.58 10.19
C GLY A 102 -5.81 -17.37 10.26
N ILE A 103 -5.71 -16.57 9.20
CA ILE A 103 -4.84 -15.40 9.15
C ILE A 103 -5.65 -14.16 9.56
N PRO A 104 -5.31 -13.51 10.68
CA PRO A 104 -5.97 -12.24 11.04
C PRO A 104 -5.54 -11.12 10.07
N TYR A 105 -6.46 -10.23 9.75
CA TYR A 105 -6.19 -9.11 8.85
C TYR A 105 -6.97 -7.86 9.26
N SER A 106 -6.48 -6.71 8.83
CA SER A 106 -7.17 -5.43 8.98
C SER A 106 -7.86 -5.10 7.67
N ASP A 107 -9.19 -4.95 7.72
CA ASP A 107 -9.98 -4.52 6.56
C ASP A 107 -10.10 -2.99 6.59
N TRP A 108 -9.36 -2.32 5.72
CA TRP A 108 -9.37 -0.87 5.60
C TRP A 108 -10.51 -0.36 4.73
N GLY A 109 -11.19 -1.22 3.98
CA GLY A 109 -12.16 -0.77 3.01
C GLY A 109 -11.49 0.21 2.04
N SER A 110 -12.14 1.34 1.78
CA SER A 110 -11.62 2.40 0.90
C SER A 110 -11.19 3.65 1.69
N ASP A 111 -10.75 3.50 2.93
CA ASP A 111 -10.42 4.64 3.79
C ASP A 111 -9.17 5.40 3.32
N ALA A 112 -8.14 4.71 2.83
CA ALA A 112 -6.90 5.36 2.41
C ALA A 112 -6.90 5.71 0.92
N VAL A 113 -7.40 4.82 0.07
CA VAL A 113 -7.40 5.01 -1.38
C VAL A 113 -8.83 4.88 -1.88
N LYS A 114 -9.36 5.99 -2.41
CA LYS A 114 -10.71 6.01 -2.95
C LYS A 114 -10.82 5.05 -4.14
N GLY A 115 -11.84 4.19 -4.11
CA GLY A 115 -12.08 3.23 -5.18
C GLY A 115 -11.24 1.97 -5.10
N TRP A 116 -10.40 1.84 -4.08
CA TRP A 116 -9.69 0.60 -3.78
C TRP A 116 -10.22 0.03 -2.47
N HIS A 117 -10.47 -1.27 -2.44
CA HIS A 117 -10.72 -1.98 -1.20
C HIS A 117 -9.41 -2.65 -0.77
N GLN A 118 -8.85 -2.24 0.37
CA GLN A 118 -7.55 -2.70 0.84
C GLN A 118 -7.69 -3.53 2.11
N VAL A 119 -6.95 -4.62 2.18
CA VAL A 119 -6.75 -5.38 3.41
C VAL A 119 -5.25 -5.52 3.68
N PHE A 120 -4.87 -5.51 4.94
CA PHE A 120 -3.48 -5.62 5.38
C PHE A 120 -3.34 -6.73 6.40
N PHE A 121 -2.27 -7.49 6.28
CA PHE A 121 -1.97 -8.57 7.22
C PHE A 121 -0.45 -8.79 7.26
N TYR A 122 0.01 -9.68 8.14
CA TYR A 122 1.43 -9.98 8.29
C TYR A 122 1.77 -11.32 7.68
N ASP A 123 2.96 -11.42 7.08
CA ASP A 123 3.55 -12.72 6.78
C ASP A 123 4.15 -13.34 8.08
N PRO A 124 4.70 -14.57 8.03
CA PRO A 124 5.24 -15.20 9.24
C PRO A 124 6.34 -14.43 9.95
N ASP A 125 7.07 -13.56 9.25
CA ASP A 125 8.15 -12.76 9.84
C ASP A 125 7.74 -11.33 10.17
N GLY A 126 6.45 -11.02 10.06
CA GLY A 126 5.93 -9.70 10.41
C GLY A 126 6.07 -8.65 9.31
N ASN A 127 6.33 -9.04 8.08
CA ASN A 127 6.28 -8.11 6.96
C ASN A 127 4.83 -7.81 6.62
N VAL A 128 4.50 -6.55 6.41
CA VAL A 128 3.14 -6.14 6.07
C VAL A 128 2.86 -6.47 4.61
N ILE A 129 1.75 -7.15 4.38
CA ILE A 129 1.24 -7.45 3.05
C ILE A 129 -0.06 -6.70 2.85
N GLU A 130 -0.20 -6.05 1.70
CA GLU A 130 -1.46 -5.46 1.25
C GLU A 130 -2.04 -6.33 0.15
N VAL A 131 -3.35 -6.56 0.19
CA VAL A 131 -4.08 -7.03 -0.98
C VAL A 131 -5.23 -6.07 -1.22
N HIS A 132 -5.40 -5.65 -2.46
CA HIS A 132 -6.45 -4.71 -2.81
C HIS A 132 -7.14 -5.08 -4.11
N GLN A 133 -8.35 -4.54 -4.27
CA GLN A 133 -9.11 -4.61 -5.50
C GLN A 133 -9.60 -3.22 -5.85
N ILE A 134 -9.60 -2.88 -7.13
CA ILE A 134 -10.28 -1.68 -7.61
C ILE A 134 -11.77 -1.97 -7.62
N VAL A 135 -12.53 -1.18 -6.85
CA VAL A 135 -13.97 -1.44 -6.63
C VAL A 135 -14.85 -0.32 -7.17
N ASN A 136 -14.46 0.41 -8.10
CA ASN A 136 -15.22 1.45 -8.82
C ASN A 136 -16.60 1.76 -8.25
N THR A 137 -16.65 2.62 -7.31
CA THR A 137 -17.92 3.11 -6.77
C THR A 137 -18.19 4.51 -7.28
#